data_61ed54730a17170c72205fc367bc8a54
#
_entry.id   61ed54730a17170c72205fc367bc8a54
#
_cell.length_a   1.000
_cell.length_b   1.000
_cell.length_c   1.000
_cell.angle_alpha   90.00
_cell.angle_beta   90.00
_cell.angle_gamma   90.00
#
_symmetry.space_group_name_H-M   'P 1'
#
loop_
_entity.id
_entity.type
_entity.pdbx_description
1 polymer ?
#
loop_
_entity_poly.entity_id
_entity_poly.type
_entity_poly.pdbx_seq_one_letter_code
_entity_poly.pdbx_strand_id
1 'polypeptide(L)'
;MTGRRSDRPLIWRLTRATLPAAVGAAAVALLRRRRRPAPEAVPEAIPVTPSYAGGSGTPLVLLHGVGGTWRVWRPVLPLLERRHAVFAPTLPGHCGAERLAAGVAPSIHALADGVAEQLDRAGIDRAHIVGNSLGGWIALELARRGRARSVVLFGPAGAWRSAARMTAVATGMRLSFVLLATQAGRAEAIARRRWTRRLLLATQVEHPDRVDPAEFAASIRAMGDSPVVAPLLRVITKNPLEHLPADPDRPIRVVWADRDRVIPFERNGLPLLERVPGAELVRLAGVGHVPMSDDPEQVARLILEVTRTADRAHEKDRGASSMTPGAQPRGAS
;
A
#
# COMPACT_ATOMS: atom_id res chain seq x y z
N MET A 1 -6.07 -1.19 54.19
CA MET A 1 -6.54 -0.46 53.02
C MET A 1 -6.25 -1.33 51.81
N THR A 2 -7.25 -2.09 51.34
CA THR A 2 -7.12 -3.13 50.31
C THR A 2 -7.56 -2.56 48.97
N GLY A 3 -6.60 -2.43 48.06
CA GLY A 3 -6.85 -1.97 46.70
C GLY A 3 -7.51 -3.07 45.85
N ARG A 4 -8.74 -2.87 45.45
CA ARG A 4 -9.47 -3.73 44.51
C ARG A 4 -8.85 -3.61 43.11
N ARG A 5 -8.24 -4.69 42.63
CA ARG A 5 -7.94 -4.88 41.17
C ARG A 5 -9.25 -5.14 40.49
N SER A 6 -9.60 -4.29 39.48
CA SER A 6 -10.74 -4.49 38.62
C SER A 6 -10.39 -5.52 37.55
N ASP A 7 -10.80 -6.77 37.78
CA ASP A 7 -10.79 -7.82 36.76
C ASP A 7 -11.82 -7.50 35.68
N ARG A 8 -11.37 -6.94 34.56
CA ARG A 8 -12.17 -6.85 33.35
C ARG A 8 -12.14 -8.24 32.68
N PRO A 9 -13.29 -8.85 32.38
CA PRO A 9 -13.34 -10.21 31.86
C PRO A 9 -12.63 -10.36 30.50
N LEU A 10 -11.95 -11.47 30.34
CA LEU A 10 -11.13 -11.87 29.18
C LEU A 10 -11.88 -11.80 27.84
N ILE A 11 -13.18 -11.88 27.86
CA ILE A 11 -14.11 -11.84 26.71
C ILE A 11 -13.97 -10.53 25.90
N TRP A 12 -13.70 -9.38 26.55
CA TRP A 12 -13.54 -8.08 25.88
C TRP A 12 -12.21 -7.93 25.12
N ARG A 13 -11.23 -8.80 25.36
CA ARG A 13 -9.93 -8.75 24.66
C ARG A 13 -9.93 -9.55 23.35
N LEU A 14 -10.80 -10.56 23.22
CA LEU A 14 -10.91 -11.40 22.02
C LEU A 14 -11.78 -10.75 20.93
N THR A 15 -12.77 -9.96 21.29
CA THR A 15 -13.73 -9.36 20.34
C THR A 15 -13.14 -8.27 19.45
N ARG A 16 -12.08 -7.56 19.86
CA ARG A 16 -11.47 -6.49 19.05
C ARG A 16 -10.55 -6.96 17.92
N ALA A 17 -10.08 -8.21 17.95
CA ALA A 17 -9.16 -8.73 16.92
C ALA A 17 -9.89 -9.46 15.77
N THR A 18 -11.14 -9.89 15.98
CA THR A 18 -11.92 -10.65 14.98
C THR A 18 -13.02 -9.82 14.29
N LEU A 19 -13.26 -8.60 14.75
CA LEU A 19 -14.30 -7.73 14.19
C LEU A 19 -14.17 -7.47 12.67
N PRO A 20 -12.98 -7.25 12.08
CA PRO A 20 -12.90 -6.95 10.64
C PRO A 20 -13.35 -8.12 9.76
N ALA A 21 -13.00 -9.36 10.14
CA ALA A 21 -13.38 -10.56 9.38
C ALA A 21 -14.86 -10.91 9.55
N ALA A 22 -15.38 -10.76 10.78
CA ALA A 22 -16.78 -11.03 11.08
C ALA A 22 -17.72 -10.00 10.43
N VAL A 23 -17.33 -8.74 10.39
CA VAL A 23 -18.10 -7.66 9.74
C VAL A 23 -18.15 -7.88 8.23
N GLY A 24 -17.03 -8.24 7.58
CA GLY A 24 -17.00 -8.58 6.15
C GLY A 24 -17.90 -9.79 5.82
N ALA A 25 -17.82 -10.86 6.59
CA ALA A 25 -18.62 -12.06 6.39
C ALA A 25 -20.12 -11.83 6.63
N ALA A 26 -20.49 -11.11 7.67
CA ALA A 26 -21.88 -10.75 7.98
C ALA A 26 -22.47 -9.83 6.91
N ALA A 27 -21.71 -8.86 6.40
CA ALA A 27 -22.15 -7.96 5.33
C ALA A 27 -22.44 -8.72 4.02
N VAL A 28 -21.57 -9.65 3.64
CA VAL A 28 -21.75 -10.48 2.44
C VAL A 28 -22.96 -11.42 2.60
N ALA A 29 -23.18 -12.00 3.80
CA ALA A 29 -24.36 -12.83 4.08
C ALA A 29 -25.67 -12.01 3.99
N LEU A 30 -25.66 -10.77 4.47
CA LEU A 30 -26.81 -9.86 4.39
C LEU A 30 -27.13 -9.45 2.93
N LEU A 31 -26.08 -9.24 2.12
CA LEU A 31 -26.21 -8.92 0.68
C LEU A 31 -26.83 -10.06 -0.13
N ARG A 32 -26.60 -11.31 0.26
CA ARG A 32 -27.18 -12.49 -0.40
C ARG A 32 -28.69 -12.61 -0.19
N ARG A 33 -29.25 -12.11 0.92
CA ARG A 33 -30.65 -12.29 1.33
C ARG A 33 -31.63 -11.27 0.76
N ARG A 34 -31.16 -10.16 0.16
CA ARG A 34 -32.04 -9.11 -0.36
C ARG A 34 -32.41 -9.33 -1.83
N ARG A 35 -33.74 -9.27 -2.13
CA ARG A 35 -34.30 -9.32 -3.48
C ARG A 35 -33.70 -8.24 -4.37
N ARG A 36 -33.47 -8.56 -5.66
CA ARG A 36 -32.94 -7.65 -6.68
C ARG A 36 -33.82 -6.41 -6.81
N PRO A 37 -33.28 -5.20 -6.70
CA PRO A 37 -33.92 -4.02 -7.26
C PRO A 37 -33.82 -4.04 -8.79
N ALA A 38 -34.79 -3.36 -9.47
CA ALA A 38 -34.78 -3.20 -10.91
C ALA A 38 -33.48 -2.60 -11.43
N PRO A 39 -33.03 -2.92 -12.67
CA PRO A 39 -31.78 -2.46 -13.21
C PRO A 39 -31.84 -0.95 -13.48
N GLU A 40 -31.22 -0.13 -12.63
CA GLU A 40 -30.78 1.21 -13.02
C GLU A 40 -29.59 1.07 -13.98
N ALA A 41 -29.46 2.04 -14.93
CA ALA A 41 -28.37 2.08 -15.89
C ALA A 41 -27.02 1.78 -15.23
N VAL A 42 -26.36 0.75 -15.72
CA VAL A 42 -25.02 0.34 -15.24
C VAL A 42 -24.03 1.38 -15.75
N PRO A 43 -23.27 2.08 -14.87
CA PRO A 43 -22.15 2.90 -15.34
C PRO A 43 -21.21 2.05 -16.17
N GLU A 44 -20.68 2.61 -17.26
CA GLU A 44 -19.71 1.95 -18.10
C GLU A 44 -18.56 1.39 -17.25
N ALA A 45 -18.20 0.13 -17.48
CA ALA A 45 -17.18 -0.53 -16.69
C ALA A 45 -15.83 0.17 -16.92
N ILE A 46 -15.20 0.60 -15.84
CA ILE A 46 -13.88 1.24 -15.92
C ILE A 46 -12.89 0.24 -16.52
N PRO A 47 -12.15 0.59 -17.61
CA PRO A 47 -11.17 -0.29 -18.21
C PRO A 47 -10.08 -0.69 -17.22
N VAL A 48 -9.71 -1.97 -17.22
CA VAL A 48 -8.58 -2.49 -16.46
C VAL A 48 -7.31 -2.23 -17.25
N THR A 49 -6.39 -1.45 -16.66
CA THR A 49 -5.06 -1.21 -17.23
C THR A 49 -3.99 -1.72 -16.26
N PRO A 50 -2.87 -2.28 -16.79
CA PRO A 50 -1.82 -2.86 -15.94
C PRO A 50 -1.05 -1.83 -15.12
N SER A 51 -1.04 -0.58 -15.57
CA SER A 51 -0.31 0.52 -14.94
C SER A 51 -0.91 1.86 -15.34
N TYR A 52 -0.44 2.89 -14.66
CA TYR A 52 -0.61 4.28 -15.04
C TYR A 52 0.77 4.93 -15.21
N ALA A 53 0.91 5.79 -16.22
CA ALA A 53 2.07 6.64 -16.43
C ALA A 53 1.60 8.06 -16.80
N GLY A 54 2.20 9.09 -16.19
CA GLY A 54 1.85 10.48 -16.46
C GLY A 54 2.83 11.47 -15.84
N GLY A 55 2.70 12.75 -16.20
CA GLY A 55 3.58 13.80 -15.69
C GLY A 55 4.97 13.80 -16.32
N SER A 56 5.86 14.61 -15.75
CA SER A 56 7.27 14.75 -16.18
C SER A 56 8.16 15.12 -15.01
N GLY A 57 9.47 14.90 -15.13
CA GLY A 57 10.45 15.19 -14.08
C GLY A 57 11.09 13.93 -13.50
N THR A 58 11.53 14.00 -12.23
CA THR A 58 12.16 12.86 -11.56
C THR A 58 11.18 11.68 -11.43
N PRO A 59 11.61 10.43 -11.73
CA PRO A 59 10.73 9.27 -11.63
C PRO A 59 10.17 9.05 -10.22
N LEU A 60 8.85 8.83 -10.13
CA LEU A 60 8.12 8.52 -8.90
C LEU A 60 7.26 7.28 -9.10
N VAL A 61 7.51 6.24 -8.33
CA VAL A 61 6.82 4.96 -8.39
C VAL A 61 5.83 4.82 -7.24
N LEU A 62 4.58 4.42 -7.53
CA LEU A 62 3.49 4.29 -6.56
C LEU A 62 3.03 2.84 -6.47
N LEU A 63 3.22 2.18 -5.31
CA LEU A 63 2.92 0.77 -5.08
C LEU A 63 1.71 0.59 -4.16
N HIS A 64 0.67 -0.06 -4.64
CA HIS A 64 -0.59 -0.26 -3.92
C HIS A 64 -0.55 -1.41 -2.90
N GLY A 65 -1.55 -1.49 -2.02
CA GLY A 65 -1.74 -2.56 -1.05
C GLY A 65 -2.30 -3.85 -1.65
N VAL A 66 -2.33 -4.92 -0.84
CA VAL A 66 -2.83 -6.23 -1.25
C VAL A 66 -4.27 -6.17 -1.77
N GLY A 67 -4.52 -6.83 -2.89
CA GLY A 67 -5.85 -6.88 -3.55
C GLY A 67 -6.29 -5.57 -4.22
N GLY A 68 -5.44 -4.54 -4.21
CA GLY A 68 -5.66 -3.29 -4.92
C GLY A 68 -5.17 -3.32 -6.37
N THR A 69 -5.23 -2.16 -7.01
CA THR A 69 -4.62 -1.84 -8.30
C THR A 69 -3.99 -0.45 -8.20
N TRP A 70 -3.27 -0.01 -9.22
CA TRP A 70 -2.72 1.35 -9.28
C TRP A 70 -3.77 2.44 -9.03
N ARG A 71 -5.05 2.15 -9.29
CA ARG A 71 -6.15 3.11 -9.19
C ARG A 71 -6.38 3.69 -7.77
N VAL A 72 -5.88 3.02 -6.74
CA VAL A 72 -5.91 3.56 -5.36
C VAL A 72 -5.17 4.90 -5.26
N TRP A 73 -4.21 5.15 -6.14
CA TRP A 73 -3.42 6.37 -6.19
C TRP A 73 -4.08 7.50 -7.01
N ARG A 74 -5.17 7.21 -7.74
CA ARG A 74 -5.82 8.17 -8.63
C ARG A 74 -6.11 9.54 -7.98
N PRO A 75 -6.56 9.64 -6.72
CA PRO A 75 -6.82 10.94 -6.10
C PRO A 75 -5.59 11.84 -5.96
N VAL A 76 -4.38 11.26 -5.89
CA VAL A 76 -3.13 12.01 -5.70
C VAL A 76 -2.36 12.26 -7.00
N LEU A 77 -2.67 11.54 -8.09
CA LEU A 77 -1.95 11.65 -9.36
C LEU A 77 -1.83 13.08 -9.86
N PRO A 78 -2.92 13.87 -9.98
CA PRO A 78 -2.82 15.23 -10.53
C PRO A 78 -1.95 16.18 -9.70
N LEU A 79 -1.74 15.86 -8.41
CA LEU A 79 -0.91 16.66 -7.51
C LEU A 79 0.57 16.32 -7.68
N LEU A 80 0.88 15.05 -7.96
CA LEU A 80 2.25 14.54 -8.09
C LEU A 80 2.84 14.79 -9.48
N GLU A 81 2.03 14.67 -10.52
CA GLU A 81 2.41 14.84 -11.94
C GLU A 81 2.94 16.23 -12.28
N ARG A 82 2.61 17.22 -11.48
CA ARG A 82 3.15 18.58 -11.64
C ARG A 82 4.67 18.66 -11.46
N ARG A 83 5.30 17.62 -10.90
CA ARG A 83 6.73 17.61 -10.54
C ARG A 83 7.45 16.30 -10.85
N HIS A 84 6.72 15.22 -11.11
CA HIS A 84 7.29 13.89 -11.28
C HIS A 84 6.75 13.19 -12.52
N ALA A 85 7.62 12.42 -13.17
CA ALA A 85 7.21 11.37 -14.06
C ALA A 85 6.68 10.21 -13.20
N VAL A 86 5.36 10.15 -13.03
CA VAL A 86 4.70 9.18 -12.17
C VAL A 86 4.51 7.87 -12.92
N PHE A 87 4.92 6.76 -12.31
CA PHE A 87 4.62 5.41 -12.74
C PHE A 87 3.95 4.64 -11.60
N ALA A 88 2.72 4.21 -11.81
CA ALA A 88 1.96 3.43 -10.84
C ALA A 88 1.62 2.06 -11.44
N PRO A 89 2.46 1.02 -11.24
CA PRO A 89 2.16 -0.32 -11.68
C PRO A 89 1.11 -0.98 -10.80
N THR A 90 0.28 -1.83 -11.39
CA THR A 90 -0.42 -2.86 -10.62
C THR A 90 0.56 -3.98 -10.31
N LEU A 91 0.59 -4.41 -9.03
CA LEU A 91 1.53 -5.42 -8.55
C LEU A 91 1.32 -6.77 -9.26
N PRO A 92 2.39 -7.54 -9.51
CA PRO A 92 2.30 -8.83 -10.20
C PRO A 92 1.26 -9.76 -9.58
N GLY A 93 0.47 -10.42 -10.44
CA GLY A 93 -0.59 -11.33 -10.05
C GLY A 93 -1.87 -10.68 -9.51
N HIS A 94 -1.93 -9.33 -9.45
CA HIS A 94 -3.15 -8.57 -9.20
C HIS A 94 -3.88 -8.25 -10.51
N CYS A 95 -5.15 -7.90 -10.41
CA CYS A 95 -6.03 -7.65 -11.56
C CYS A 95 -5.41 -6.69 -12.59
N GLY A 96 -5.31 -7.13 -13.82
CA GLY A 96 -4.74 -6.37 -14.94
C GLY A 96 -3.22 -6.42 -15.07
N ALA A 97 -2.49 -6.91 -14.06
CA ALA A 97 -1.05 -7.12 -14.15
C ALA A 97 -0.69 -8.52 -14.63
N GLU A 98 0.55 -8.69 -15.10
CA GLU A 98 1.10 -10.00 -15.42
C GLU A 98 1.06 -10.92 -14.21
N ARG A 99 0.80 -12.20 -14.44
CA ARG A 99 0.86 -13.23 -13.41
C ARG A 99 2.31 -13.51 -13.06
N LEU A 100 2.54 -13.99 -11.83
CA LEU A 100 3.84 -14.58 -11.50
C LEU A 100 4.15 -15.74 -12.46
N ALA A 101 5.41 -15.90 -12.81
CA ALA A 101 5.86 -16.99 -13.68
C ALA A 101 5.41 -18.35 -13.14
N ALA A 102 5.16 -19.30 -14.05
CA ALA A 102 4.75 -20.64 -13.67
C ALA A 102 5.78 -21.29 -12.72
N GLY A 103 5.31 -21.87 -11.62
CA GLY A 103 6.16 -22.49 -10.60
C GLY A 103 6.72 -21.50 -9.55
N VAL A 104 6.57 -20.19 -9.73
CA VAL A 104 7.02 -19.21 -8.73
C VAL A 104 5.99 -19.07 -7.62
N ALA A 105 6.39 -19.42 -6.39
CA ALA A 105 5.55 -19.25 -5.22
C ALA A 105 5.38 -17.77 -4.85
N PRO A 106 4.15 -17.30 -4.54
CA PRO A 106 3.92 -15.93 -4.10
C PRO A 106 4.73 -15.61 -2.84
N SER A 107 5.54 -14.56 -2.92
CA SER A 107 6.35 -14.04 -1.83
C SER A 107 6.60 -12.55 -2.04
N ILE A 108 7.12 -11.85 -1.02
CA ILE A 108 7.50 -10.44 -1.17
C ILE A 108 8.62 -10.30 -2.20
N HIS A 109 9.61 -11.21 -2.19
CA HIS A 109 10.70 -11.19 -3.15
C HIS A 109 10.20 -11.37 -4.58
N ALA A 110 9.32 -12.37 -4.83
CA ALA A 110 8.75 -12.60 -6.16
C ALA A 110 7.92 -11.40 -6.67
N LEU A 111 7.18 -10.73 -5.77
CA LEU A 111 6.46 -9.50 -6.13
C LEU A 111 7.42 -8.35 -6.43
N ALA A 112 8.49 -8.21 -5.63
CA ALA A 112 9.50 -7.18 -5.86
C ALA A 112 10.31 -7.44 -7.14
N ASP A 113 10.60 -8.70 -7.49
CA ASP A 113 11.21 -9.10 -8.76
C ASP A 113 10.35 -8.63 -9.93
N GLY A 114 9.06 -8.98 -9.92
CA GLY A 114 8.16 -8.57 -11.00
C GLY A 114 7.92 -7.05 -11.06
N VAL A 115 7.96 -6.33 -9.92
CA VAL A 115 7.95 -4.86 -9.95
C VAL A 115 9.25 -4.33 -10.55
N ALA A 116 10.42 -4.88 -10.19
CA ALA A 116 11.70 -4.47 -10.77
C ALA A 116 11.69 -4.65 -12.31
N GLU A 117 11.18 -5.77 -12.81
CA GLU A 117 10.99 -6.01 -14.24
C GLU A 117 10.03 -4.98 -14.90
N GLN A 118 8.96 -4.58 -14.21
CA GLN A 118 8.08 -3.52 -14.70
C GLN A 118 8.80 -2.17 -14.79
N LEU A 119 9.66 -1.85 -13.80
CA LEU A 119 10.49 -0.64 -13.82
C LEU A 119 11.52 -0.67 -14.95
N ASP A 120 12.19 -1.81 -15.18
CA ASP A 120 13.17 -1.98 -16.24
C ASP A 120 12.54 -1.81 -17.62
N ARG A 121 11.35 -2.39 -17.85
CA ARG A 121 10.56 -2.18 -19.08
C ARG A 121 10.11 -0.73 -19.28
N ALA A 122 9.90 0.01 -18.18
CA ALA A 122 9.60 1.43 -18.22
C ALA A 122 10.83 2.34 -18.34
N GLY A 123 12.05 1.77 -18.38
CA GLY A 123 13.30 2.53 -18.42
C GLY A 123 13.63 3.25 -17.09
N ILE A 124 13.10 2.77 -15.98
CA ILE A 124 13.27 3.37 -14.66
C ILE A 124 14.29 2.56 -13.86
N ASP A 125 15.53 3.04 -13.82
CA ASP A 125 16.60 2.42 -13.00
C ASP A 125 16.41 2.73 -11.51
N ARG A 126 16.32 4.01 -11.14
CA ARG A 126 16.11 4.49 -9.77
C ARG A 126 15.01 5.53 -9.71
N ALA A 127 14.13 5.45 -8.72
CA ALA A 127 13.00 6.36 -8.53
C ALA A 127 12.80 6.73 -7.06
N HIS A 128 12.03 7.78 -6.80
CA HIS A 128 11.34 7.90 -5.51
C HIS A 128 10.29 6.80 -5.46
N ILE A 129 10.22 6.04 -4.37
CA ILE A 129 9.27 4.93 -4.26
C ILE A 129 8.30 5.21 -3.11
N VAL A 130 7.01 5.16 -3.44
CA VAL A 130 5.94 5.33 -2.47
C VAL A 130 5.16 4.02 -2.39
N GLY A 131 4.88 3.55 -1.18
CA GLY A 131 4.13 2.32 -1.00
C GLY A 131 3.10 2.39 0.12
N ASN A 132 1.93 1.79 -0.12
CA ASN A 132 0.92 1.59 0.91
C ASN A 132 0.83 0.12 1.28
N SER A 133 0.81 -0.19 2.60
CA SER A 133 0.60 -1.54 3.11
C SER A 133 1.59 -2.57 2.51
N LEU A 134 1.13 -3.56 1.74
CA LEU A 134 1.97 -4.50 0.98
C LEU A 134 2.95 -3.79 0.06
N GLY A 135 2.50 -2.75 -0.66
CA GLY A 135 3.35 -1.93 -1.52
C GLY A 135 4.45 -1.22 -0.74
N GLY A 136 4.21 -0.87 0.52
CA GLY A 136 5.22 -0.33 1.42
C GLY A 136 6.32 -1.35 1.75
N TRP A 137 5.98 -2.61 1.95
CA TRP A 137 6.96 -3.68 2.14
C TRP A 137 7.79 -3.91 0.88
N ILE A 138 7.13 -3.96 -0.28
CA ILE A 138 7.81 -4.09 -1.58
C ILE A 138 8.73 -2.88 -1.83
N ALA A 139 8.32 -1.66 -1.46
CA ALA A 139 9.15 -0.46 -1.56
C ALA A 139 10.45 -0.58 -0.74
N LEU A 140 10.39 -1.12 0.48
CA LEU A 140 11.58 -1.39 1.30
C LEU A 140 12.47 -2.46 0.67
N GLU A 141 11.89 -3.49 0.07
CA GLU A 141 12.66 -4.51 -0.65
C GLU A 141 13.37 -3.93 -1.89
N LEU A 142 12.71 -3.08 -2.67
CA LEU A 142 13.31 -2.35 -3.79
C LEU A 142 14.40 -1.38 -3.32
N ALA A 143 14.21 -0.73 -2.16
CA ALA A 143 15.23 0.12 -1.55
C ALA A 143 16.48 -0.68 -1.17
N ARG A 144 16.32 -1.88 -0.60
CA ARG A 144 17.42 -2.79 -0.28
C ARG A 144 18.23 -3.19 -1.53
N ARG A 145 17.56 -3.27 -2.69
CA ARG A 145 18.17 -3.55 -4.01
C ARG A 145 18.74 -2.31 -4.70
N GLY A 146 18.79 -1.15 -4.04
CA GLY A 146 19.35 0.07 -4.61
C GLY A 146 18.46 0.80 -5.63
N ARG A 147 17.18 0.39 -5.80
CA ARG A 147 16.27 0.98 -6.78
C ARG A 147 15.59 2.29 -6.29
N ALA A 148 15.77 2.66 -5.01
CA ALA A 148 15.13 3.84 -4.43
C ALA A 148 16.09 5.03 -4.30
N ARG A 149 15.62 6.22 -4.71
CA ARG A 149 16.21 7.54 -4.41
C ARG A 149 15.75 8.05 -3.04
N SER A 150 14.50 7.84 -2.73
CA SER A 150 13.87 8.03 -1.42
C SER A 150 12.66 7.12 -1.29
N VAL A 151 12.17 6.93 -0.07
CA VAL A 151 11.02 6.06 0.21
C VAL A 151 10.00 6.77 1.09
N VAL A 152 8.71 6.70 0.71
CA VAL A 152 7.58 7.15 1.54
C VAL A 152 6.60 6.00 1.71
N LEU A 153 6.31 5.67 2.95
CA LEU A 153 5.52 4.49 3.31
C LEU A 153 4.25 4.89 4.05
N PHE A 154 3.11 4.46 3.58
CA PHE A 154 1.82 4.66 4.24
C PHE A 154 1.35 3.35 4.85
N GLY A 155 1.39 3.24 6.20
CA GLY A 155 1.03 2.04 6.93
C GLY A 155 1.64 0.76 6.34
N PRO A 156 2.99 0.68 6.21
CA PRO A 156 3.63 -0.46 5.54
C PRO A 156 3.41 -1.75 6.31
N ALA A 157 3.15 -2.84 5.59
CA ALA A 157 3.15 -4.20 6.15
C ALA A 157 4.59 -4.70 6.36
N GLY A 158 4.76 -5.87 6.97
CA GLY A 158 6.03 -6.56 7.07
C GLY A 158 6.57 -6.74 8.48
N ALA A 159 6.05 -6.01 9.47
CA ALA A 159 6.48 -6.16 10.84
C ALA A 159 5.31 -6.34 11.80
N TRP A 160 5.50 -7.15 12.83
CA TRP A 160 4.50 -7.45 13.87
C TRP A 160 5.15 -8.02 15.13
N ARG A 161 4.51 -7.79 16.28
CA ARG A 161 4.95 -8.37 17.56
C ARG A 161 4.49 -9.82 17.78
N SER A 162 3.45 -10.29 17.06
CA SER A 162 2.88 -11.61 17.24
C SER A 162 2.51 -12.23 15.89
N ALA A 163 3.23 -13.27 15.48
CA ALA A 163 2.97 -14.03 14.26
C ALA A 163 1.58 -14.67 14.26
N ALA A 164 1.14 -15.25 15.39
CA ALA A 164 -0.18 -15.87 15.50
C ALA A 164 -1.31 -14.86 15.27
N ARG A 165 -1.19 -13.65 15.83
CA ARG A 165 -2.17 -12.59 15.65
C ARG A 165 -2.18 -12.07 14.21
N MET A 166 -1.01 -11.89 13.59
CA MET A 166 -0.90 -11.49 12.19
C MET A 166 -1.47 -12.57 11.26
N THR A 167 -1.24 -13.84 11.55
CA THR A 167 -1.85 -14.95 10.80
C THR A 167 -3.38 -14.92 10.90
N ALA A 168 -3.94 -14.60 12.07
CA ALA A 168 -5.40 -14.43 12.19
C ALA A 168 -5.93 -13.26 11.36
N VAL A 169 -5.22 -12.12 11.33
CA VAL A 169 -5.55 -10.96 10.47
C VAL A 169 -5.48 -11.34 8.99
N ALA A 170 -4.40 -11.97 8.54
CA ALA A 170 -4.22 -12.40 7.16
C ALA A 170 -5.29 -13.43 6.74
N THR A 171 -5.65 -14.35 7.63
CA THR A 171 -6.73 -15.33 7.37
C THR A 171 -8.08 -14.63 7.23
N GLY A 172 -8.39 -13.69 8.10
CA GLY A 172 -9.61 -12.88 8.01
C GLY A 172 -9.67 -12.06 6.72
N MET A 173 -8.57 -11.41 6.34
CA MET A 173 -8.45 -10.70 5.07
C MET A 173 -8.69 -11.64 3.89
N ARG A 174 -8.01 -12.79 3.85
CA ARG A 174 -8.17 -13.79 2.80
C ARG A 174 -9.62 -14.23 2.65
N LEU A 175 -10.32 -14.50 3.76
CA LEU A 175 -11.72 -14.87 3.72
C LEU A 175 -12.59 -13.73 3.16
N SER A 176 -12.35 -12.50 3.59
CA SER A 176 -13.06 -11.31 3.09
C SER A 176 -12.83 -11.11 1.58
N PHE A 177 -11.60 -11.27 1.09
CA PHE A 177 -11.29 -11.18 -0.34
C PHE A 177 -12.02 -12.26 -1.14
N VAL A 178 -11.97 -13.53 -0.70
CA VAL A 178 -12.67 -14.64 -1.38
C VAL A 178 -14.18 -14.39 -1.43
N LEU A 179 -14.77 -13.93 -0.33
CA LEU A 179 -16.20 -13.63 -0.28
C LEU A 179 -16.58 -12.44 -1.18
N LEU A 180 -15.79 -11.35 -1.19
CA LEU A 180 -16.04 -10.20 -2.06
C LEU A 180 -15.83 -10.54 -3.54
N ALA A 181 -14.84 -11.37 -3.87
CA ALA A 181 -14.61 -11.87 -5.22
C ALA A 181 -15.85 -12.54 -5.80
N THR A 182 -16.62 -13.30 -4.98
CA THR A 182 -17.88 -13.93 -5.42
C THR A 182 -18.98 -12.89 -5.73
N GLN A 183 -18.80 -11.63 -5.36
CA GLN A 183 -19.74 -10.55 -5.59
C GLN A 183 -19.35 -9.64 -6.77
N ALA A 184 -18.33 -9.99 -7.55
CA ALA A 184 -17.84 -9.19 -8.67
C ALA A 184 -18.97 -8.79 -9.65
N GLY A 185 -19.88 -9.70 -9.99
CA GLY A 185 -21.05 -9.42 -10.84
C GLY A 185 -22.12 -8.50 -10.21
N ARG A 186 -21.95 -8.09 -8.94
CA ARG A 186 -22.84 -7.15 -8.21
C ARG A 186 -22.10 -5.91 -7.73
N ALA A 187 -20.86 -5.73 -8.18
CA ALA A 187 -19.97 -4.68 -7.68
C ALA A 187 -20.61 -3.29 -7.72
N GLU A 188 -21.27 -2.91 -8.83
CA GLU A 188 -21.93 -1.63 -8.98
C GLU A 188 -23.11 -1.45 -8.01
N ALA A 189 -23.94 -2.47 -7.87
CA ALA A 189 -25.08 -2.43 -6.96
C ALA A 189 -24.64 -2.32 -5.49
N ILE A 190 -23.50 -2.93 -5.14
CA ILE A 190 -22.88 -2.83 -3.82
C ILE A 190 -22.31 -1.42 -3.64
N ALA A 191 -21.56 -0.93 -4.61
CA ALA A 191 -20.84 0.33 -4.51
C ALA A 191 -21.74 1.56 -4.48
N ARG A 192 -22.89 1.54 -5.17
CA ARG A 192 -23.85 2.66 -5.18
C ARG A 192 -24.45 2.95 -3.80
N ARG A 193 -24.61 1.96 -2.95
CA ARG A 193 -25.25 2.13 -1.64
C ARG A 193 -24.25 2.68 -0.62
N ARG A 194 -24.51 3.86 -0.07
CA ARG A 194 -23.64 4.49 0.95
C ARG A 194 -23.40 3.58 2.16
N TRP A 195 -24.43 2.88 2.64
CA TRP A 195 -24.28 2.01 3.80
C TRP A 195 -23.37 0.79 3.53
N THR A 196 -23.36 0.25 2.30
CA THR A 196 -22.45 -0.85 1.93
C THR A 196 -21.01 -0.36 1.86
N ARG A 197 -20.75 0.82 1.29
CA ARG A 197 -19.43 1.45 1.31
C ARG A 197 -18.94 1.69 2.74
N ARG A 198 -19.80 2.30 3.59
CA ARG A 198 -19.47 2.52 5.01
C ARG A 198 -19.11 1.23 5.74
N LEU A 199 -19.84 0.15 5.47
CA LEU A 199 -19.59 -1.14 6.10
C LEU A 199 -18.32 -1.83 5.58
N LEU A 200 -18.16 -1.92 4.25
CA LEU A 200 -17.09 -2.68 3.63
C LEU A 200 -15.74 -1.96 3.68
N LEU A 201 -15.74 -0.64 3.69
CA LEU A 201 -14.53 0.19 3.77
C LEU A 201 -14.18 0.64 5.20
N ALA A 202 -15.02 0.33 6.21
CA ALA A 202 -14.88 0.83 7.58
C ALA A 202 -13.52 0.57 8.24
N THR A 203 -12.78 -0.44 7.80
CA THR A 203 -11.44 -0.76 8.32
C THR A 203 -10.32 -0.10 7.52
N GLN A 204 -10.59 0.28 6.27
CA GLN A 204 -9.58 0.76 5.34
C GLN A 204 -9.49 2.29 5.26
N VAL A 205 -10.64 2.96 5.29
CA VAL A 205 -10.72 4.43 5.21
C VAL A 205 -11.54 5.00 6.37
N GLU A 206 -11.26 6.23 6.75
CA GLU A 206 -12.04 6.93 7.77
C GLU A 206 -13.29 7.57 7.18
N HIS A 207 -13.22 8.01 5.91
CA HIS A 207 -14.29 8.71 5.20
C HIS A 207 -14.81 7.92 3.99
N PRO A 208 -15.52 6.78 4.16
CA PRO A 208 -16.00 5.94 3.06
C PRO A 208 -16.90 6.65 2.05
N ASP A 209 -17.54 7.75 2.46
CA ASP A 209 -18.39 8.56 1.59
C ASP A 209 -17.60 9.38 0.54
N ARG A 210 -16.28 9.58 0.75
CA ARG A 210 -15.39 10.25 -0.21
C ARG A 210 -14.92 9.32 -1.31
N VAL A 211 -15.04 8.00 -1.12
CA VAL A 211 -14.65 7.00 -2.13
C VAL A 211 -15.66 7.00 -3.27
N ASP A 212 -15.16 7.22 -4.47
CA ASP A 212 -15.98 7.16 -5.69
C ASP A 212 -16.63 5.78 -5.82
N PRO A 213 -17.96 5.68 -5.99
CA PRO A 213 -18.65 4.41 -6.19
C PRO A 213 -18.14 3.59 -7.36
N ALA A 214 -17.71 4.22 -8.47
CA ALA A 214 -17.20 3.51 -9.63
C ALA A 214 -15.81 2.89 -9.33
N GLU A 215 -14.93 3.62 -8.62
CA GLU A 215 -13.63 3.11 -8.16
C GLU A 215 -13.80 1.96 -7.16
N PHE A 216 -14.78 2.07 -6.25
CA PHE A 216 -15.06 0.97 -5.33
C PHE A 216 -15.63 -0.26 -6.04
N ALA A 217 -16.50 -0.09 -7.02
CA ALA A 217 -16.99 -1.18 -7.84
C ALA A 217 -15.83 -1.86 -8.62
N ALA A 218 -14.93 -1.06 -9.21
CA ALA A 218 -13.73 -1.57 -9.86
C ALA A 218 -12.84 -2.37 -8.89
N SER A 219 -12.67 -1.91 -7.65
CA SER A 219 -11.91 -2.63 -6.61
C SER A 219 -12.54 -3.98 -6.26
N ILE A 220 -13.87 -4.06 -6.15
CA ILE A 220 -14.58 -5.33 -5.89
C ILE A 220 -14.35 -6.30 -7.06
N ARG A 221 -14.43 -5.85 -8.31
CA ARG A 221 -14.14 -6.69 -9.48
C ARG A 221 -12.68 -7.16 -9.51
N ALA A 222 -11.76 -6.24 -9.23
CA ALA A 222 -10.34 -6.53 -9.19
C ALA A 222 -9.98 -7.64 -8.18
N MET A 223 -10.67 -7.70 -7.04
CA MET A 223 -10.48 -8.77 -6.06
C MET A 223 -10.78 -10.16 -6.66
N GLY A 224 -11.78 -10.26 -7.54
CA GLY A 224 -12.14 -11.52 -8.23
C GLY A 224 -11.08 -12.00 -9.22
N ASP A 225 -10.28 -11.07 -9.75
CA ASP A 225 -9.24 -11.34 -10.76
C ASP A 225 -7.82 -11.11 -10.22
N SER A 226 -7.58 -11.40 -8.96
CA SER A 226 -6.28 -11.26 -8.30
C SER A 226 -5.82 -12.59 -7.70
N PRO A 227 -5.40 -13.56 -8.52
CA PRO A 227 -5.10 -14.93 -8.09
C PRO A 227 -3.96 -15.02 -7.07
N VAL A 228 -3.04 -14.06 -7.05
CA VAL A 228 -1.90 -14.03 -6.12
C VAL A 228 -2.32 -13.79 -4.67
N VAL A 229 -3.45 -13.09 -4.43
CA VAL A 229 -3.80 -12.59 -3.09
C VAL A 229 -4.03 -13.69 -2.07
N ALA A 230 -4.85 -14.68 -2.39
CA ALA A 230 -5.18 -15.72 -1.43
C ALA A 230 -3.98 -16.64 -1.08
N PRO A 231 -3.12 -17.06 -2.02
CA PRO A 231 -1.87 -17.77 -1.71
C PRO A 231 -0.87 -16.90 -0.94
N LEU A 232 -0.67 -15.64 -1.33
CA LEU A 232 0.23 -14.71 -0.65
C LEU A 232 -0.14 -14.53 0.83
N LEU A 233 -1.41 -14.30 1.13
CA LEU A 233 -1.89 -14.13 2.51
C LEU A 233 -1.73 -15.39 3.39
N ARG A 234 -1.50 -16.57 2.81
CA ARG A 234 -1.16 -17.78 3.58
C ARG A 234 0.29 -17.81 4.03
N VAL A 235 1.18 -17.18 3.29
CA VAL A 235 2.63 -17.30 3.50
C VAL A 235 3.28 -16.02 4.02
N ILE A 236 2.67 -14.87 3.77
CA ILE A 236 3.25 -13.55 4.07
C ILE A 236 3.64 -13.36 5.54
N THR A 237 2.96 -14.06 6.46
CA THR A 237 3.21 -13.96 7.90
C THR A 237 4.37 -14.81 8.39
N LYS A 238 4.92 -15.69 7.55
CA LYS A 238 6.00 -16.61 7.92
C LYS A 238 7.36 -15.92 7.95
N ASN A 239 7.59 -15.00 7.01
CA ASN A 239 8.86 -14.30 6.84
C ASN A 239 8.61 -12.80 7.00
N PRO A 240 8.88 -12.21 8.17
CA PRO A 240 8.76 -10.76 8.36
C PRO A 240 9.81 -10.00 7.56
N LEU A 241 9.60 -8.68 7.42
CA LEU A 241 10.57 -7.76 6.80
C LEU A 241 11.94 -7.96 7.42
N GLU A 242 12.95 -8.13 6.59
CA GLU A 242 14.35 -8.12 6.98
C GLU A 242 14.78 -6.72 7.43
N HIS A 243 15.83 -6.66 8.25
CA HIS A 243 16.42 -5.39 8.69
C HIS A 243 16.97 -4.63 7.48
N LEU A 244 16.58 -3.36 7.34
CA LEU A 244 17.13 -2.45 6.34
C LEU A 244 18.07 -1.47 7.03
N PRO A 245 19.39 -1.52 6.77
CA PRO A 245 20.34 -0.58 7.36
C PRO A 245 19.98 0.88 7.02
N ALA A 246 20.28 1.79 7.94
CA ALA A 246 20.16 3.22 7.68
C ALA A 246 21.10 3.61 6.52
N ASP A 247 20.61 4.48 5.66
CA ASP A 247 21.34 5.02 4.53
C ASP A 247 21.06 6.52 4.47
N PRO A 248 22.03 7.38 4.81
CA PRO A 248 21.82 8.82 4.88
C PRO A 248 21.46 9.43 3.52
N ASP A 249 21.90 8.80 2.41
CA ASP A 249 21.64 9.28 1.05
C ASP A 249 20.28 8.84 0.52
N ARG A 250 19.56 8.01 1.28
CA ARG A 250 18.23 7.52 0.93
C ARG A 250 17.24 7.82 2.06
N PRO A 251 16.64 9.01 2.09
CA PRO A 251 15.65 9.34 3.12
C PRO A 251 14.43 8.43 3.04
N ILE A 252 14.02 7.93 4.21
CA ILE A 252 12.85 7.07 4.38
C ILE A 252 11.89 7.76 5.34
N ARG A 253 10.64 7.98 4.91
CA ARG A 253 9.55 8.45 5.75
C ARG A 253 8.50 7.38 5.92
N VAL A 254 8.17 7.06 7.17
CA VAL A 254 7.09 6.16 7.55
C VAL A 254 5.92 7.02 8.03
N VAL A 255 4.81 6.99 7.30
CA VAL A 255 3.57 7.68 7.63
C VAL A 255 2.58 6.65 8.16
N TRP A 256 2.03 6.90 9.35
CA TRP A 256 1.07 5.98 9.95
C TRP A 256 -0.20 6.69 10.38
N ALA A 257 -1.31 6.24 9.83
CA ALA A 257 -2.63 6.74 10.18
C ALA A 257 -2.98 6.44 11.64
N ASP A 258 -3.50 7.40 12.37
CA ASP A 258 -3.90 7.21 13.77
C ASP A 258 -5.15 6.32 13.90
N ARG A 259 -5.94 6.20 12.84
CA ARG A 259 -7.12 5.34 12.74
C ARG A 259 -6.91 4.11 11.84
N ASP A 260 -5.67 3.66 11.69
CA ASP A 260 -5.39 2.41 10.98
C ASP A 260 -5.98 1.21 11.76
N ARG A 261 -7.09 0.68 11.23
CA ARG A 261 -7.80 -0.47 11.80
C ARG A 261 -7.37 -1.80 11.18
N VAL A 262 -6.56 -1.77 10.12
CA VAL A 262 -6.02 -2.96 9.44
C VAL A 262 -4.76 -3.43 10.16
N ILE A 263 -3.77 -2.53 10.26
CA ILE A 263 -2.48 -2.78 10.93
C ILE A 263 -2.17 -1.66 11.92
N PRO A 264 -2.72 -1.71 13.16
CA PRO A 264 -2.54 -0.66 14.16
C PRO A 264 -1.07 -0.40 14.48
N PHE A 265 -0.70 0.88 14.66
CA PHE A 265 0.67 1.35 14.84
C PHE A 265 1.42 0.63 15.97
N GLU A 266 0.82 0.51 17.14
CA GLU A 266 1.47 -0.06 18.33
C GLU A 266 1.90 -1.52 18.13
N ARG A 267 1.23 -2.23 17.22
CA ARG A 267 1.46 -3.66 16.96
C ARG A 267 2.36 -3.90 15.74
N ASN A 268 2.37 -2.98 14.81
CA ASN A 268 3.01 -3.13 13.51
C ASN A 268 4.02 -2.02 13.23
N GLY A 269 3.72 -0.77 13.57
CA GLY A 269 4.57 0.39 13.32
C GLY A 269 5.81 0.41 14.19
N LEU A 270 5.68 0.17 15.50
CA LEU A 270 6.84 0.10 16.39
C LEU A 270 7.84 -1.00 15.96
N PRO A 271 7.42 -2.26 15.73
CA PRO A 271 8.32 -3.29 15.23
C PRO A 271 8.92 -2.98 13.85
N LEU A 272 8.21 -2.21 13.02
CA LEU A 272 8.73 -1.80 11.71
C LEU A 272 9.87 -0.80 11.86
N LEU A 273 9.72 0.22 12.72
CA LEU A 273 10.76 1.22 12.97
C LEU A 273 12.03 0.59 13.55
N GLU A 274 11.91 -0.47 14.35
CA GLU A 274 13.04 -1.27 14.82
C GLU A 274 13.84 -1.91 13.67
N ARG A 275 13.19 -2.19 12.52
CA ARG A 275 13.80 -2.81 11.34
C ARG A 275 14.26 -1.84 10.27
N VAL A 276 13.81 -0.58 10.36
CA VAL A 276 14.15 0.49 9.41
C VAL A 276 14.70 1.69 10.21
N PRO A 277 15.90 1.54 10.82
CA PRO A 277 16.51 2.60 11.62
C PRO A 277 16.78 3.83 10.76
N GLY A 278 16.64 5.01 11.35
CA GLY A 278 16.80 6.28 10.65
C GLY A 278 15.59 6.74 9.83
N ALA A 279 14.51 5.94 9.77
CA ALA A 279 13.28 6.38 9.14
C ALA A 279 12.59 7.47 9.98
N GLU A 280 12.18 8.54 9.31
CA GLU A 280 11.36 9.59 9.90
C GLU A 280 9.92 9.08 10.09
N LEU A 281 9.38 9.19 11.30
CA LEU A 281 7.98 8.82 11.57
C LEU A 281 7.08 10.05 11.53
N VAL A 282 5.99 9.97 10.76
CA VAL A 282 4.90 10.94 10.76
C VAL A 282 3.60 10.23 11.15
N ARG A 283 2.91 10.74 12.18
CA ARG A 283 1.55 10.29 12.53
C ARG A 283 0.53 11.16 11.79
N LEU A 284 -0.40 10.50 11.08
CA LEU A 284 -1.37 11.16 10.24
C LEU A 284 -2.76 11.08 10.87
N ALA A 285 -3.25 12.24 11.31
CA ALA A 285 -4.53 12.32 12.00
C ALA A 285 -5.73 12.29 11.05
N GLY A 286 -6.84 11.71 11.51
CA GLY A 286 -8.14 11.80 10.83
C GLY A 286 -8.28 10.94 9.58
N VAL A 287 -7.37 10.00 9.33
CA VAL A 287 -7.38 9.12 8.16
C VAL A 287 -7.23 7.66 8.55
N GLY A 288 -7.64 6.74 7.67
CA GLY A 288 -7.52 5.30 7.82
C GLY A 288 -6.28 4.72 7.12
N HIS A 289 -6.30 3.39 6.94
CA HIS A 289 -5.19 2.62 6.34
C HIS A 289 -4.88 3.01 4.89
N VAL A 290 -5.85 3.53 4.14
CA VAL A 290 -5.71 3.99 2.75
C VAL A 290 -5.92 5.52 2.71
N PRO A 291 -4.93 6.31 3.18
CA PRO A 291 -5.11 7.74 3.39
C PRO A 291 -5.29 8.54 2.10
N MET A 292 -4.89 8.02 0.92
CA MET A 292 -5.07 8.66 -0.38
C MET A 292 -6.54 8.91 -0.71
N SER A 293 -7.44 8.10 -0.14
CA SER A 293 -8.90 8.26 -0.31
C SER A 293 -9.51 9.22 0.71
N ASP A 294 -8.87 9.39 1.87
CA ASP A 294 -9.33 10.23 2.96
C ASP A 294 -8.86 11.68 2.81
N ASP A 295 -7.56 11.88 2.54
CA ASP A 295 -6.92 13.19 2.41
C ASP A 295 -5.79 13.15 1.35
N PRO A 296 -6.13 13.22 0.06
CA PRO A 296 -5.15 13.15 -1.02
C PRO A 296 -4.15 14.33 -1.02
N GLU A 297 -4.57 15.51 -0.59
CA GLU A 297 -3.71 16.69 -0.56
C GLU A 297 -2.61 16.54 0.49
N GLN A 298 -2.95 16.04 1.67
CA GLN A 298 -1.97 15.78 2.72
C GLN A 298 -1.02 14.65 2.33
N VAL A 299 -1.51 13.59 1.71
CA VAL A 299 -0.69 12.49 1.18
C VAL A 299 0.31 13.02 0.14
N ALA A 300 -0.16 13.78 -0.85
CA ALA A 300 0.71 14.36 -1.88
C ALA A 300 1.76 15.30 -1.28
N ARG A 301 1.40 16.15 -0.32
CA ARG A 301 2.33 17.05 0.37
C ARG A 301 3.45 16.26 1.04
N LEU A 302 3.13 15.21 1.82
CA LEU A 302 4.13 14.40 2.51
C LEU A 302 5.09 13.70 1.54
N ILE A 303 4.60 13.24 0.40
CA ILE A 303 5.42 12.66 -0.67
C ILE A 303 6.37 13.73 -1.24
N LEU A 304 5.82 14.89 -1.65
CA LEU A 304 6.58 15.96 -2.29
C LEU A 304 7.63 16.60 -1.36
N GLU A 305 7.44 16.59 -0.05
CA GLU A 305 8.45 17.04 0.91
C GLU A 305 9.71 16.18 0.86
N VAL A 306 9.54 14.85 0.89
CA VAL A 306 10.66 13.89 0.88
C VAL A 306 11.36 13.90 -0.48
N THR A 307 10.62 13.85 -1.58
CA THR A 307 11.20 13.82 -2.92
C THR A 307 12.01 15.09 -3.21
N ARG A 308 11.50 16.27 -2.84
CA ARG A 308 12.23 17.54 -2.99
C ARG A 308 13.53 17.57 -2.19
N THR A 309 13.54 17.03 -0.97
CA THR A 309 14.74 16.97 -0.14
C THR A 309 15.79 16.08 -0.77
N ALA A 310 15.40 14.90 -1.24
CA ALA A 310 16.29 13.95 -1.91
C ALA A 310 16.83 14.51 -3.24
N ASP A 311 16.01 15.16 -4.06
CA ASP A 311 16.45 15.74 -5.32
C ASP A 311 17.49 16.85 -5.10
N ARG A 312 17.28 17.74 -4.12
CA ARG A 312 18.25 18.79 -3.77
C ARG A 312 19.59 18.23 -3.27
N ALA A 313 19.58 17.14 -2.52
CA ALA A 313 20.82 16.48 -2.09
C ALA A 313 21.59 15.95 -3.30
N HIS A 314 20.92 15.23 -4.20
CA HIS A 314 21.52 14.68 -5.42
C HIS A 314 22.07 15.76 -6.38
N GLU A 315 21.42 16.91 -6.49
CA GLU A 315 21.88 18.05 -7.29
C GLU A 315 23.18 18.65 -6.72
N LYS A 316 23.27 18.80 -5.41
CA LYS A 316 24.48 19.28 -4.73
C LYS A 316 25.68 18.35 -4.94
N ASP A 317 25.46 17.03 -4.82
CA ASP A 317 26.53 16.04 -4.99
C ASP A 317 27.05 16.02 -6.43
N ARG A 318 26.18 16.14 -7.42
CA ARG A 318 26.57 16.28 -8.84
C ARG A 318 27.35 17.55 -9.08
N GLY A 319 26.93 18.68 -8.50
CA GLY A 319 27.66 19.95 -8.61
C GLY A 319 29.05 19.89 -7.99
N ALA A 320 29.18 19.26 -6.82
CA ALA A 320 30.47 19.07 -6.16
C ALA A 320 31.42 18.16 -6.94
N SER A 321 30.90 17.06 -7.51
CA SER A 321 31.69 16.12 -8.31
C SER A 321 32.20 16.71 -9.65
N SER A 322 31.45 17.66 -10.23
CA SER A 322 31.85 18.34 -11.47
C SER A 322 32.92 19.43 -11.27
N MET A 323 33.16 19.86 -10.03
CA MET A 323 34.12 20.91 -9.69
C MET A 323 35.49 20.39 -9.24
N THR A 324 35.76 19.08 -9.26
CA THR A 324 37.10 18.55 -8.94
C THR A 324 38.03 18.82 -10.14
N PRO A 325 39.05 19.69 -10.03
CA PRO A 325 39.96 20.00 -11.13
C PRO A 325 40.77 18.76 -11.48
N GLY A 326 40.82 18.44 -12.76
CA GLY A 326 41.65 17.34 -13.27
C GLY A 326 43.10 17.46 -12.77
N ALA A 327 43.62 16.36 -12.21
CA ALA A 327 45.00 16.22 -11.86
C ALA A 327 45.87 16.52 -13.10
N GLN A 328 46.67 17.58 -13.01
CA GLN A 328 47.67 17.90 -14.02
C GLN A 328 48.63 16.70 -14.18
N PRO A 329 48.98 16.27 -15.40
CA PRO A 329 50.01 15.27 -15.60
C PRO A 329 51.33 15.85 -15.12
N ARG A 330 51.96 15.25 -14.13
CA ARG A 330 53.34 15.55 -13.73
C ARG A 330 54.24 15.26 -14.92
N GLY A 331 54.83 16.33 -15.49
CA GLY A 331 55.80 16.23 -16.54
C GLY A 331 57.00 15.39 -16.10
N ALA A 332 57.37 14.48 -16.97
CA ALA A 332 58.64 13.75 -16.91
C ALA A 332 59.77 14.74 -17.24
N SER A 333 60.76 14.81 -16.40
CA SER A 333 62.11 15.31 -16.68
C SER A 333 63.10 14.19 -16.47
#